data_4713a23ed3bec20646dfda1598e3860a
#
_entry.id   4713a23ed3bec20646dfda1598e3860a
#
_cell.length_a   1.000
_cell.length_b   1.000
_cell.length_c   1.000
_cell.angle_alpha   90.00
_cell.angle_beta   90.00
_cell.angle_gamma   90.00
#
_symmetry.space_group_name_H-M   'P 1'
#
loop_
_entity.id
_entity.type
_entity.pdbx_description
1 polymer ?
#
loop_
_entity_poly.entity_id
_entity_poly.type
_entity_poly.pdbx_seq_one_letter_code
_entity_poly.pdbx_strand_id
1 'polypeptide(L)' 'MSQAFVREGDDQSLNEISPTLQALIVFLTRENNGIRVYEKKSYVEKDREIHAMSNGLSYTNDSGKWQVV' A
#
# COMPACT_ATOMS: atom_id res chain seq x y z
N MET A 1 -23.12 -5.26 15.79
CA MET A 1 -22.62 -5.16 15.52
C MET A 1 -22.28 -4.71 15.06
N SER A 2 -22.01 -4.31 15.11
CA SER A 2 -21.63 -3.82 14.57
C SER A 2 -20.95 -3.82 14.15
N GLN A 3 -20.48 -4.04 14.18
CA GLN A 3 -19.80 -4.07 13.75
C GLN A 3 -19.46 -4.54 12.86
N ALA A 4 -19.91 -4.78 12.93
CA ALA A 4 -19.73 -5.58 12.04
C ALA A 4 -19.51 -4.98 10.80
N PHE A 5 -19.80 -4.30 10.58
CA PHE A 5 -19.59 -3.75 9.53
C PHE A 5 -18.50 -3.11 9.48
N VAL A 6 -17.96 -3.33 10.28
CA VAL A 6 -16.89 -2.94 10.22
C VAL A 6 -16.48 -3.05 9.00
N ARG A 7 -16.04 -2.65 8.44
CA ARG A 7 -15.68 -2.48 7.31
C ARG A 7 -14.63 -3.38 7.00
N GLU A 8 -14.83 -4.40 6.25
CA GLU A 8 -13.80 -5.24 5.91
C GLU A 8 -12.70 -4.52 5.25
N GLY A 9 -12.96 -3.50 4.48
CA GLY A 9 -11.92 -2.78 3.82
C GLY A 9 -10.95 -2.12 4.77
N ASP A 10 -11.41 -1.79 5.96
CA ASP A 10 -10.55 -1.13 6.91
C ASP A 10 -9.64 -2.10 7.62
N ASP A 11 -9.93 -3.39 7.52
CA ASP A 11 -9.10 -4.38 8.16
C ASP A 11 -8.21 -5.09 7.18
N GLN A 12 -8.17 -4.64 5.95
CA GLN A 12 -7.35 -5.27 4.94
C GLN A 12 -5.88 -5.06 5.25
N SER A 13 -5.08 -6.09 5.12
CA SER A 13 -3.65 -5.92 5.29
C SER A 13 -3.02 -5.59 3.95
N LEU A 14 -1.78 -5.17 3.99
CA LEU A 14 -1.09 -4.71 2.79
C LEU A 14 -1.10 -5.75 1.67
N ASN A 15 -0.92 -7.02 2.01
CA ASN A 15 -0.84 -8.02 0.97
C ASN A 15 -2.20 -8.50 0.50
N GLU A 16 -3.27 -7.89 1.00
CA GLU A 16 -4.62 -8.24 0.56
C GLU A 16 -5.21 -7.22 -0.39
N ILE A 17 -4.59 -6.07 -0.55
CA ILE A 17 -5.12 -5.06 -1.46
C ILE A 17 -4.69 -5.39 -2.89
N SER A 18 -5.33 -4.76 -3.85
CA SER A 18 -4.99 -4.98 -5.25
C SER A 18 -3.54 -4.56 -5.51
N PRO A 19 -2.84 -5.26 -6.40
CA PRO A 19 -1.44 -4.95 -6.67
C PRO A 19 -1.29 -3.76 -7.63
N THR A 20 -2.03 -2.70 -7.40
CA THR A 20 -1.94 -1.49 -8.22
C THR A 20 -1.44 -0.35 -7.35
N LEU A 21 -0.80 0.63 -7.98
CA LEU A 21 -0.30 1.77 -7.23
C LEU A 21 -1.42 2.55 -6.58
N GLN A 22 -2.55 2.69 -7.28
CA GLN A 22 -3.65 3.43 -6.70
C GLN A 22 -4.18 2.76 -5.44
N ALA A 23 -4.27 1.43 -5.43
CA ALA A 23 -4.72 0.72 -4.25
C ALA A 23 -3.74 0.93 -3.10
N LEU A 24 -2.44 0.94 -3.40
CA LEU A 24 -1.43 1.17 -2.39
C LEU A 24 -1.57 2.58 -1.80
N ILE A 25 -1.77 3.58 -2.65
CA ILE A 25 -1.90 4.95 -2.18
C ILE A 25 -3.11 5.08 -1.26
N VAL A 26 -4.23 4.49 -1.64
CA VAL A 26 -5.44 4.55 -0.82
C VAL A 26 -5.20 3.87 0.52
N PHE A 27 -4.58 2.69 0.49
CA PHE A 27 -4.31 1.95 1.71
C PHE A 27 -3.40 2.75 2.65
N LEU A 28 -2.30 3.27 2.11
CA LEU A 28 -1.34 3.99 2.93
C LEU A 28 -1.90 5.31 3.45
N THR A 29 -2.71 5.98 2.66
CA THR A 29 -3.35 7.21 3.10
C THR A 29 -4.27 6.93 4.29
N ARG A 30 -5.00 5.82 4.22
CA ARG A 30 -5.88 5.44 5.32
C ARG A 30 -5.07 5.13 6.57
N GLU A 31 -3.94 4.43 6.40
CA GLU A 31 -3.10 4.11 7.54
C GLU A 31 -2.41 5.34 8.11
N ASN A 32 -2.34 6.40 7.32
CA ASN A 32 -1.67 7.62 7.73
C ASN A 32 -2.70 8.66 8.19
N ASN A 33 -3.78 8.20 8.80
CA ASN A 33 -4.82 9.05 9.37
C ASN A 33 -5.48 9.94 8.33
N GLY A 34 -5.58 9.46 7.09
CA GLY A 34 -6.21 10.23 6.03
C GLY A 34 -5.33 11.25 5.36
N ILE A 35 -4.09 11.42 5.83
CA ILE A 35 -3.17 12.33 5.20
C ILE A 35 -2.61 11.63 3.98
N ARG A 36 -2.70 12.27 2.83
CA ARG A 36 -2.38 11.61 1.57
C ARG A 36 -0.94 11.14 1.52
N VAL A 37 -0.77 9.90 1.13
CA VAL A 37 0.53 9.32 0.86
C VAL A 37 0.67 9.21 -0.65
N TYR A 38 1.84 9.56 -1.18
CA TYR A 38 2.07 9.54 -2.62
C TYR A 38 3.43 8.92 -2.91
N GLU A 39 3.63 8.56 -4.16
CA GLU A 39 4.88 7.95 -4.57
C GLU A 39 5.91 9.04 -4.80
N LYS A 40 7.03 8.96 -4.12
CA LYS A 40 8.11 9.94 -4.30
C LYS A 40 8.99 9.57 -5.47
N LYS A 41 9.24 8.29 -5.68
CA LYS A 41 10.02 7.84 -6.83
C LYS A 41 9.87 6.34 -6.97
N SER A 42 10.20 5.84 -8.13
CA SER A 42 10.25 4.40 -8.36
C SER A 42 11.55 4.07 -9.04
N TYR A 43 12.02 2.86 -8.84
CA TYR A 43 13.27 2.41 -9.43
C TYR A 43 13.26 0.89 -9.45
N VAL A 44 14.20 0.30 -10.21
CA VAL A 44 14.30 -1.14 -10.33
C VAL A 44 15.54 -1.58 -9.57
N GLU A 45 15.37 -2.61 -8.74
CA GLU A 45 16.47 -3.14 -7.99
C GLU A 45 16.31 -4.65 -7.95
N LYS A 46 17.31 -5.40 -8.34
CA LYS A 46 17.28 -6.87 -8.33
C LYS A 46 16.08 -7.38 -9.10
N ASP A 47 15.82 -6.76 -10.25
CA ASP A 47 14.75 -7.17 -11.14
C ASP A 47 13.36 -6.93 -10.54
N ARG A 48 13.25 -6.11 -9.52
CA ARG A 48 11.97 -5.74 -8.93
C ARG A 48 11.77 -4.25 -9.03
N GLU A 49 10.53 -3.84 -9.25
CA GLU A 49 10.22 -2.42 -9.26
C GLU A 49 9.91 -2.00 -7.84
N ILE A 50 10.60 -1.01 -7.36
CA ILE A 50 10.46 -0.53 -5.98
C ILE A 50 9.80 0.85 -6.02
N HIS A 51 8.80 1.06 -5.18
CA HIS A 51 8.08 2.32 -5.10
C HIS A 51 8.33 2.95 -3.74
N ALA A 52 9.08 4.06 -3.74
CA ALA A 52 9.37 4.77 -2.49
C ALA A 52 8.24 5.77 -2.24
N MET A 53 7.58 5.63 -1.12
CA MET A 53 6.40 6.42 -0.81
C MET A 53 6.72 7.55 0.17
N SER A 54 5.82 8.52 0.22
CA SER A 54 6.06 9.70 1.05
C SER A 54 6.03 9.41 2.54
N ASN A 55 5.56 8.23 2.94
CA ASN A 55 5.55 7.87 4.36
C ASN A 55 6.90 7.34 4.83
N GLY A 56 7.92 7.36 3.96
CA GLY A 56 9.26 6.95 4.36
C GLY A 56 9.57 5.49 4.11
N LEU A 57 8.63 4.73 3.59
CA LEU A 57 8.83 3.31 3.33
C LEU A 57 8.81 3.04 1.85
N SER A 58 9.36 1.90 1.46
CA SER A 58 9.37 1.48 0.06
C SER A 58 8.62 0.16 -0.06
N TYR A 59 8.00 -0.04 -1.21
CA TYR A 59 7.13 -1.18 -1.42
C TYR A 59 7.37 -1.79 -2.79
N THR A 60 7.04 -3.07 -2.92
CA THR A 60 7.10 -3.73 -4.22
C THR A 60 5.88 -4.64 -4.35
N ASN A 61 5.41 -4.81 -5.59
CA ASN A 61 4.31 -5.74 -5.85
C ASN A 61 4.77 -6.83 -6.81
N ASP A 62 6.05 -7.16 -6.77
CA ASP A 62 6.65 -8.07 -7.74
C ASP A 62 6.01 -9.45 -7.71
N SER A 63 5.54 -9.91 -6.57
CA SER A 63 4.95 -11.23 -6.46
C SER A 63 3.44 -11.20 -6.67
N GLY A 64 2.89 -10.09 -7.12
CA GLY A 64 1.45 -9.95 -7.26
C GLY A 64 0.77 -9.44 -6.02
N LYS A 65 1.55 -9.16 -4.98
CA LYS A 65 1.03 -8.62 -3.74
C LYS A 65 1.98 -7.55 -3.24
N TRP A 66 1.44 -6.52 -2.62
CA TRP A 66 2.28 -5.46 -2.08
C TRP A 66 3.01 -5.95 -0.84
N GLN A 67 4.28 -5.60 -0.76
CA GLN A 67 5.14 -5.96 0.36
C GLN A 67 6.08 -4.81 0.66
N VAL A 68 6.47 -4.67 1.92
CA VAL A 68 7.48 -3.67 2.30
C VAL A 68 8.84 -4.23 1.93
N VAL A 69 9.65 -3.38 1.33
CA VAL A 69 11.00 -3.77 0.93
C VAL A 69 11.99 -3.62 2.07
#